data_821f2345fbbf3d2053b9517578b6d8cf
#
_entry.id   821f2345fbbf3d2053b9517578b6d8cf
#
_cell.length_a   1.000
_cell.length_b   1.000
_cell.length_c   1.000
_cell.angle_alpha   90.00
_cell.angle_beta   90.00
_cell.angle_gamma   90.00
#
_symmetry.space_group_name_H-M   'P 1'
#
loop_
_entity.id
_entity.type
_entity.pdbx_description
1 polymer ?
#
loop_
_entity_poly.entity_id
_entity_poly.type
_entity_poly.pdbx_seq_one_letter_code
_entity_poly.pdbx_strand_id
1 'polypeptide(L)'
;MATPDNQDLRPPAETHLATIKWRFPAVHPEGRKFVLIAAVATLLVYTALSHFAGFLLVMLTIWVAAFFRDPMRTTPTDLALVVAPADGLVTLVTTVAAPPELAEAMPGQFTRISIFMSVFDVHIQRAPVAGTIRQLVYIPGKFLNADLDKASEDNERQHFLIERSDGSVLGFTQIAGLVARRIMAFVKVGDRVAAGERVGLIRFGSRVDVYLPAGTAPRVLPGQRTIAGETILGRIGDDARPVGTSQ
;
A
#
# COMPACT_ATOMS: atom_id res chain seq x y z
N MET A 1 -43.60 -42.65 2.42
CA MET A 1 -42.44 -42.52 1.54
C MET A 1 -42.55 -41.17 0.86
N ALA A 2 -41.94 -40.15 1.44
CA ALA A 2 -42.01 -38.75 0.98
C ALA A 2 -40.81 -38.51 0.05
N THR A 3 -41.09 -38.04 -1.15
CA THR A 3 -40.08 -37.59 -2.14
C THR A 3 -39.36 -36.35 -1.61
N PRO A 4 -38.02 -36.26 -1.69
CA PRO A 4 -37.32 -35.04 -1.32
C PRO A 4 -37.62 -33.94 -2.33
N ASP A 5 -38.04 -32.85 -1.80
CA ASP A 5 -38.37 -31.59 -2.47
C ASP A 5 -37.14 -31.04 -3.21
N ASN A 6 -37.29 -30.87 -4.51
CA ASN A 6 -36.26 -30.35 -5.41
C ASN A 6 -36.23 -28.82 -5.33
N GLN A 7 -35.74 -28.29 -4.18
CA GLN A 7 -35.62 -26.86 -3.99
C GLN A 7 -34.31 -26.33 -4.56
N ASP A 8 -34.46 -25.48 -5.52
CA ASP A 8 -33.60 -24.37 -5.94
C ASP A 8 -32.21 -24.66 -6.53
N LEU A 9 -32.22 -25.25 -7.72
CA LEU A 9 -31.17 -24.92 -8.70
C LEU A 9 -31.52 -23.61 -9.43
N ARG A 10 -31.66 -22.52 -8.72
CA ARG A 10 -31.57 -21.20 -9.35
C ARG A 10 -30.11 -20.96 -9.71
N PRO A 11 -29.81 -20.67 -10.99
CA PRO A 11 -28.46 -20.19 -11.32
C PRO A 11 -28.13 -18.96 -10.46
N PRO A 12 -26.88 -18.80 -10.00
CA PRO A 12 -26.49 -17.61 -9.25
C PRO A 12 -26.91 -16.38 -10.07
N ALA A 13 -27.55 -15.41 -9.39
CA ALA A 13 -28.00 -14.17 -10.01
C ALA A 13 -26.89 -13.65 -10.91
N GLU A 14 -27.19 -13.43 -12.20
CA GLU A 14 -26.25 -12.86 -13.15
C GLU A 14 -25.75 -11.57 -12.53
N THR A 15 -24.52 -11.61 -12.05
CA THR A 15 -23.81 -10.40 -11.61
C THR A 15 -23.69 -9.56 -12.87
N HIS A 16 -24.54 -8.56 -13.03
CA HIS A 16 -24.38 -7.56 -14.07
C HIS A 16 -22.98 -6.97 -13.88
N LEU A 17 -22.03 -7.44 -14.67
CA LEU A 17 -20.68 -6.90 -14.73
C LEU A 17 -20.83 -5.46 -15.24
N ALA A 18 -21.01 -4.53 -14.31
CA ALA A 18 -20.99 -3.12 -14.64
C ALA A 18 -19.65 -2.83 -15.28
N THR A 19 -19.66 -2.42 -16.55
CA THR A 19 -18.43 -2.06 -17.27
C THR A 19 -17.76 -0.89 -16.54
N ILE A 20 -16.61 -1.15 -15.94
CA ILE A 20 -15.82 -0.10 -15.28
C ILE A 20 -15.19 0.75 -16.39
N LYS A 21 -15.65 2.00 -16.52
CA LYS A 21 -15.05 2.96 -17.45
C LYS A 21 -13.74 3.48 -16.86
N TRP A 22 -12.68 3.41 -17.64
CA TRP A 22 -11.42 4.03 -17.27
C TRP A 22 -11.59 5.54 -17.05
N ARG A 23 -11.02 6.07 -15.98
CA ARG A 23 -11.01 7.50 -15.64
C ARG A 23 -9.60 7.91 -15.22
N PHE A 24 -9.22 9.14 -15.54
CA PHE A 24 -8.00 9.70 -14.98
C PHE A 24 -8.10 9.72 -13.45
N PRO A 25 -7.03 9.26 -12.74
CA PRO A 25 -7.01 9.33 -11.29
C PRO A 25 -7.16 10.77 -10.80
N ALA A 26 -7.98 10.98 -9.78
CA ALA A 26 -8.04 12.27 -9.11
C ALA A 26 -6.74 12.57 -8.35
N VAL A 27 -6.46 13.84 -8.14
CA VAL A 27 -5.38 14.26 -7.23
C VAL A 27 -5.91 14.19 -5.79
N HIS A 28 -5.20 13.44 -4.95
CA HIS A 28 -5.53 13.32 -3.52
C HIS A 28 -5.56 14.71 -2.85
N PRO A 29 -6.49 14.98 -1.89
CA PRO A 29 -6.62 16.27 -1.22
C PRO A 29 -5.30 16.82 -0.67
N GLU A 30 -4.45 15.96 -0.08
CA GLU A 30 -3.13 16.33 0.42
C GLU A 30 -2.17 16.85 -0.65
N GLY A 31 -2.36 16.46 -1.91
CA GLY A 31 -1.58 16.91 -3.05
C GLY A 31 -2.04 18.22 -3.67
N ARG A 32 -3.33 18.57 -3.52
CA ARG A 32 -3.95 19.70 -4.24
C ARG A 32 -3.23 21.02 -4.01
N LYS A 33 -2.80 21.29 -2.77
CA LYS A 33 -2.03 22.50 -2.44
C LYS A 33 -0.69 22.57 -3.15
N PHE A 34 0.03 21.44 -3.31
CA PHE A 34 1.31 21.41 -4.01
C PHE A 34 1.12 21.61 -5.51
N VAL A 35 0.09 20.99 -6.09
CA VAL A 35 -0.26 21.20 -7.50
C VAL A 35 -0.65 22.65 -7.76
N LEU A 36 -1.44 23.28 -6.88
CA LEU A 36 -1.82 24.68 -7.01
C LEU A 36 -0.60 25.60 -6.93
N ILE A 37 0.29 25.40 -5.94
CA ILE A 37 1.52 26.19 -5.80
C ILE A 37 2.40 26.02 -7.05
N ALA A 38 2.58 24.79 -7.54
CA ALA A 38 3.35 24.53 -8.73
C ALA A 38 2.73 25.20 -9.98
N ALA A 39 1.40 25.14 -10.14
CA ALA A 39 0.69 25.75 -11.26
C ALA A 39 0.81 27.28 -11.25
N VAL A 40 0.67 27.93 -10.08
CA VAL A 40 0.84 29.38 -9.94
C VAL A 40 2.28 29.79 -10.26
N ALA A 41 3.28 29.10 -9.71
CA ALA A 41 4.69 29.36 -10.02
C ALA A 41 4.97 29.16 -11.52
N THR A 42 4.43 28.13 -12.12
CA THR A 42 4.54 27.86 -13.58
C THR A 42 3.97 29.03 -14.40
N LEU A 43 2.76 29.49 -14.06
CA LEU A 43 2.13 30.61 -14.74
C LEU A 43 2.97 31.89 -14.66
N LEU A 44 3.45 32.23 -13.47
CA LEU A 44 4.29 33.44 -13.25
C LEU A 44 5.60 33.37 -14.05
N VAL A 45 6.32 32.24 -14.00
CA VAL A 45 7.57 32.08 -14.73
C VAL A 45 7.33 32.09 -16.25
N TYR A 46 6.27 31.42 -16.71
CA TYR A 46 5.94 31.36 -18.13
C TYR A 46 5.61 32.73 -18.73
N THR A 47 4.84 33.57 -17.98
CA THR A 47 4.38 34.87 -18.50
C THR A 47 5.36 36.00 -18.24
N ALA A 48 6.11 36.00 -17.13
CA ALA A 48 6.93 37.15 -16.72
C ALA A 48 8.43 36.94 -16.90
N LEU A 49 8.93 35.70 -17.04
CA LEU A 49 10.37 35.44 -16.99
C LEU A 49 10.88 34.75 -18.28
N SER A 50 10.39 33.52 -18.56
CA SER A 50 10.86 32.71 -19.68
C SER A 50 9.86 31.63 -20.06
N HIS A 51 9.47 31.58 -21.33
CA HIS A 51 8.62 30.51 -21.86
C HIS A 51 9.27 29.14 -21.74
N PHE A 52 10.59 29.04 -21.96
CA PHE A 52 11.32 27.78 -21.84
C PHE A 52 11.33 27.26 -20.38
N ALA A 53 11.68 28.13 -19.42
CA ALA A 53 11.64 27.77 -18.01
C ALA A 53 10.21 27.44 -17.55
N GLY A 54 9.21 28.20 -18.03
CA GLY A 54 7.81 27.92 -17.78
C GLY A 54 7.38 26.54 -18.31
N PHE A 55 7.82 26.15 -19.51
CA PHE A 55 7.55 24.82 -20.05
C PHE A 55 8.14 23.69 -19.18
N LEU A 56 9.35 23.83 -18.66
CA LEU A 56 9.93 22.86 -17.72
C LEU A 56 9.10 22.75 -16.41
N LEU A 57 8.59 23.89 -15.93
CA LEU A 57 7.72 23.92 -14.76
C LEU A 57 6.33 23.30 -15.03
N VAL A 58 5.82 23.37 -16.27
CA VAL A 58 4.61 22.61 -16.67
C VAL A 58 4.86 21.11 -16.47
N MET A 59 5.98 20.58 -16.97
CA MET A 59 6.33 19.17 -16.80
C MET A 59 6.43 18.78 -15.31
N LEU A 60 7.06 19.63 -14.51
CA LEU A 60 7.14 19.43 -13.06
C LEU A 60 5.75 19.46 -12.39
N THR A 61 4.88 20.36 -12.79
CA THR A 61 3.50 20.46 -12.27
C THR A 61 2.70 19.20 -12.59
N ILE A 62 2.82 18.70 -13.82
CA ILE A 62 2.19 17.43 -14.22
C ILE A 62 2.74 16.27 -13.41
N TRP A 63 4.06 16.22 -13.18
CA TRP A 63 4.66 15.18 -12.34
C TRP A 63 4.17 15.26 -10.89
N VAL A 64 4.08 16.45 -10.29
CA VAL A 64 3.51 16.64 -8.94
C VAL A 64 2.06 16.12 -8.88
N ALA A 65 1.24 16.44 -9.89
CA ALA A 65 -0.13 15.92 -9.97
C ALA A 65 -0.16 14.39 -10.09
N ALA A 66 0.71 13.82 -10.92
CA ALA A 66 0.85 12.38 -11.09
C ALA A 66 1.34 11.69 -9.82
N PHE A 67 2.27 12.30 -9.07
CA PHE A 67 2.75 11.79 -7.79
C PHE A 67 1.61 11.64 -6.76
N PHE A 68 0.74 12.64 -6.66
CA PHE A 68 -0.39 12.62 -5.73
C PHE A 68 -1.67 12.00 -6.33
N ARG A 69 -1.57 11.24 -7.42
CA ARG A 69 -2.73 10.57 -8.01
C ARG A 69 -3.31 9.53 -7.06
N ASP A 70 -4.62 9.45 -7.02
CA ASP A 70 -5.38 8.52 -6.20
C ASP A 70 -6.30 7.67 -7.08
N PRO A 71 -5.79 6.60 -7.68
CA PRO A 71 -6.58 5.73 -8.54
C PRO A 71 -7.62 4.93 -7.75
N MET A 72 -8.75 4.66 -8.38
CA MET A 72 -9.67 3.63 -7.92
C MET A 72 -8.99 2.27 -8.02
N ARG A 73 -9.26 1.39 -7.05
CA ARG A 73 -8.73 0.03 -6.98
C ARG A 73 -9.87 -0.96 -6.78
N THR A 74 -9.73 -2.14 -7.36
CA THR A 74 -10.66 -3.24 -7.16
C THR A 74 -10.00 -4.26 -6.25
N THR A 75 -10.46 -4.31 -5.00
CA THR A 75 -9.88 -5.19 -3.97
C THR A 75 -10.67 -6.48 -3.89
N PRO A 76 -10.01 -7.66 -3.85
CA PRO A 76 -10.66 -8.93 -3.57
C PRO A 76 -11.36 -8.91 -2.21
N THR A 77 -12.53 -9.53 -2.13
CA THR A 77 -13.37 -9.55 -0.91
C THR A 77 -13.15 -10.75 0.00
N ASP A 78 -12.32 -11.73 -0.42
CA ASP A 78 -11.98 -12.89 0.43
C ASP A 78 -11.13 -12.44 1.62
N LEU A 79 -11.67 -12.62 2.83
CA LEU A 79 -11.06 -12.21 4.08
C LEU A 79 -9.75 -12.95 4.40
N ALA A 80 -9.50 -14.11 3.80
CA ALA A 80 -8.23 -14.82 3.99
C ALA A 80 -7.06 -14.21 3.19
N LEU A 81 -7.34 -13.32 2.22
CA LEU A 81 -6.31 -12.73 1.38
C LEU A 81 -5.62 -11.55 2.08
N VAL A 82 -4.31 -11.49 1.90
CA VAL A 82 -3.48 -10.33 2.24
C VAL A 82 -3.14 -9.62 0.94
N VAL A 83 -3.61 -8.39 0.75
CA VAL A 83 -3.33 -7.58 -0.43
C VAL A 83 -2.14 -6.65 -0.21
N ALA A 84 -1.49 -6.22 -1.29
CA ALA A 84 -0.40 -5.28 -1.21
C ALA A 84 -0.87 -3.93 -0.65
N PRO A 85 -0.20 -3.36 0.36
CA PRO A 85 -0.53 -2.04 0.88
C PRO A 85 0.02 -0.91 0.00
N ALA A 86 0.92 -1.19 -0.94
CA ALA A 86 1.61 -0.17 -1.73
C ALA A 86 1.79 -0.60 -3.19
N ASP A 87 1.82 0.40 -4.09
CA ASP A 87 2.36 0.23 -5.45
C ASP A 87 3.88 0.23 -5.35
N GLY A 88 4.55 -0.67 -6.07
CA GLY A 88 6.02 -0.67 -6.09
C GLY A 88 6.64 -1.97 -6.53
N LEU A 89 7.94 -2.07 -6.31
CA LEU A 89 8.77 -3.24 -6.60
C LEU A 89 8.96 -4.06 -5.33
N VAL A 90 8.70 -5.36 -5.38
CA VAL A 90 9.10 -6.28 -4.31
C VAL A 90 10.62 -6.41 -4.35
N THR A 91 11.29 -5.85 -3.37
CA THR A 91 12.77 -5.88 -3.29
C THR A 91 13.29 -7.03 -2.44
N LEU A 92 12.52 -7.44 -1.42
CA LEU A 92 12.97 -8.48 -0.49
C LEU A 92 11.77 -9.30 0.01
N VAL A 93 12.00 -10.62 0.11
CA VAL A 93 11.13 -11.56 0.81
C VAL A 93 12.02 -12.38 1.75
N THR A 94 11.85 -12.22 3.07
CA THR A 94 12.72 -12.85 4.07
C THR A 94 11.97 -13.16 5.36
N THR A 95 12.50 -14.08 6.16
CA THR A 95 11.94 -14.40 7.48
C THR A 95 12.60 -13.54 8.55
N VAL A 96 11.77 -12.85 9.35
CA VAL A 96 12.22 -11.94 10.41
C VAL A 96 11.32 -12.06 11.64
N ALA A 97 11.81 -11.61 12.80
CA ALA A 97 10.95 -11.29 13.94
C ALA A 97 10.13 -10.02 13.65
N ALA A 98 9.02 -9.84 14.35
CA ALA A 98 8.31 -8.57 14.28
C ALA A 98 9.18 -7.41 14.79
N PRO A 99 8.91 -6.16 14.34
CA PRO A 99 9.54 -4.98 14.93
C PRO A 99 9.35 -4.95 16.45
N PRO A 100 10.35 -4.44 17.22
CA PRO A 100 10.26 -4.42 18.69
C PRO A 100 8.96 -3.79 19.20
N GLU A 101 8.46 -2.79 18.53
CA GLU A 101 7.24 -2.05 18.88
C GLU A 101 5.95 -2.86 18.69
N LEU A 102 6.00 -3.93 17.90
CA LEU A 102 4.88 -4.85 17.65
C LEU A 102 5.12 -6.24 18.27
N ALA A 103 6.31 -6.50 18.84
CA ALA A 103 6.74 -7.85 19.25
C ALA A 103 5.84 -8.49 20.32
N GLU A 104 5.26 -7.70 21.22
CA GLU A 104 4.34 -8.21 22.25
C GLU A 104 3.04 -8.76 21.61
N ALA A 105 2.49 -8.06 20.63
CA ALA A 105 1.27 -8.45 19.92
C ALA A 105 1.52 -9.45 18.79
N MET A 106 2.76 -9.51 18.30
CA MET A 106 3.20 -10.36 17.18
C MET A 106 4.41 -11.22 17.56
N PRO A 107 4.25 -12.19 18.46
CA PRO A 107 5.36 -13.08 18.85
C PRO A 107 5.72 -14.04 17.73
N GLY A 108 7.02 -14.38 17.60
CA GLY A 108 7.52 -15.38 16.65
C GLY A 108 8.12 -14.82 15.37
N GLN A 109 8.09 -15.62 14.32
CA GLN A 109 8.70 -15.31 13.03
C GLN A 109 7.63 -15.04 11.97
N PHE A 110 7.92 -14.09 11.09
CA PHE A 110 7.04 -13.65 10.03
C PHE A 110 7.80 -13.62 8.70
N THR A 111 7.09 -13.86 7.60
CA THR A 111 7.65 -13.58 6.28
C THR A 111 7.45 -12.09 5.98
N ARG A 112 8.55 -11.33 5.99
CA ARG A 112 8.54 -9.91 5.59
C ARG A 112 8.62 -9.81 4.08
N ILE A 113 7.68 -9.08 3.49
CA ILE A 113 7.68 -8.66 2.09
C ILE A 113 7.94 -7.16 2.08
N SER A 114 9.05 -6.73 1.48
CA SER A 114 9.43 -5.32 1.34
C SER A 114 9.09 -4.81 -0.05
N ILE A 115 8.31 -3.74 -0.12
CA ILE A 115 7.84 -3.12 -1.36
C ILE A 115 8.43 -1.72 -1.45
N PHE A 116 9.35 -1.50 -2.38
CA PHE A 116 9.96 -0.21 -2.66
C PHE A 116 9.10 0.61 -3.61
N MET A 117 8.82 1.86 -3.26
CA MET A 117 8.01 2.79 -4.01
C MET A 117 8.91 3.87 -4.63
N SER A 118 9.04 3.85 -5.95
CA SER A 118 9.74 4.90 -6.69
C SER A 118 8.89 6.17 -6.74
N VAL A 119 9.50 7.31 -7.04
CA VAL A 119 8.79 8.61 -7.17
C VAL A 119 7.75 8.66 -8.29
N PHE A 120 7.65 7.62 -9.10
CA PHE A 120 6.65 7.45 -10.16
C PHE A 120 5.48 6.55 -9.75
N ASP A 121 5.59 5.84 -8.63
CA ASP A 121 4.54 4.98 -8.11
C ASP A 121 3.46 5.78 -7.36
N VAL A 122 2.29 5.18 -7.10
CA VAL A 122 1.26 5.78 -6.25
C VAL A 122 1.71 5.68 -4.79
N HIS A 123 1.70 6.80 -4.07
CA HIS A 123 2.21 6.87 -2.69
C HIS A 123 1.12 6.81 -1.62
N ILE A 124 -0.09 6.40 -1.99
CA ILE A 124 -1.19 6.15 -1.05
C ILE A 124 -1.12 4.69 -0.62
N GLN A 125 -0.97 4.46 0.68
CA GLN A 125 -0.97 3.12 1.24
C GLN A 125 -2.39 2.68 1.61
N ARG A 126 -2.63 1.37 1.48
CA ARG A 126 -3.92 0.74 1.71
C ARG A 126 -3.81 -0.37 2.74
N ALA A 127 -4.91 -0.63 3.47
CA ALA A 127 -4.97 -1.72 4.43
C ALA A 127 -4.76 -3.07 3.73
N PRO A 128 -3.78 -3.88 4.17
CA PRO A 128 -3.52 -5.19 3.56
C PRO A 128 -4.59 -6.23 3.88
N VAL A 129 -5.33 -6.05 4.96
CA VAL A 129 -6.44 -6.90 5.41
C VAL A 129 -7.56 -6.04 5.98
N ALA A 130 -8.78 -6.58 6.03
CA ALA A 130 -9.88 -5.98 6.79
C ALA A 130 -9.71 -6.24 8.29
N GLY A 131 -10.06 -5.26 9.13
CA GLY A 131 -9.97 -5.39 10.59
C GLY A 131 -10.07 -4.07 11.33
N THR A 132 -9.61 -4.07 12.59
CA THR A 132 -9.55 -2.89 13.45
C THR A 132 -8.11 -2.50 13.70
N ILE A 133 -7.77 -1.23 13.56
CA ILE A 133 -6.44 -0.70 13.89
C ILE A 133 -6.24 -0.81 15.41
N ARG A 134 -5.37 -1.72 15.85
CA ARG A 134 -5.06 -1.94 17.27
C ARG A 134 -3.90 -1.09 17.75
N GLN A 135 -2.91 -0.92 16.90
CA GLN A 135 -1.76 -0.07 17.21
C GLN A 135 -1.38 0.76 15.99
N LEU A 136 -0.92 1.97 16.30
CA LEU A 136 -0.36 2.91 15.34
C LEU A 136 0.83 3.58 16.05
N VAL A 137 2.05 3.12 15.73
CA VAL A 137 3.26 3.56 16.43
C VAL A 137 4.17 4.31 15.46
N TYR A 138 4.31 5.61 15.69
CA TYR A 138 5.21 6.46 14.93
C TYR A 138 6.56 6.56 15.63
N ILE A 139 7.63 6.37 14.87
CA ILE A 139 9.00 6.45 15.34
C ILE A 139 9.76 7.45 14.47
N PRO A 140 10.22 8.56 15.06
CA PRO A 140 11.08 9.49 14.35
C PRO A 140 12.43 8.82 14.03
N GLY A 141 13.02 9.15 12.90
CA GLY A 141 14.26 8.54 12.48
C GLY A 141 15.02 9.36 11.45
N LYS A 142 16.01 8.73 10.82
CA LYS A 142 16.79 9.29 9.73
C LYS A 142 16.04 9.18 8.40
N PHE A 143 16.61 9.76 7.35
CA PHE A 143 16.10 9.67 5.98
C PHE A 143 17.19 9.07 5.08
N LEU A 144 17.52 7.81 5.31
CA LEU A 144 18.43 7.05 4.46
C LEU A 144 17.69 6.49 3.24
N ASN A 145 18.44 6.02 2.23
CA ASN A 145 17.81 5.36 1.09
C ASN A 145 16.96 4.15 1.57
N ALA A 146 15.67 4.18 1.27
CA ALA A 146 14.70 3.17 1.72
C ALA A 146 14.95 1.76 1.14
N ASP A 147 15.74 1.66 0.07
CA ASP A 147 16.13 0.38 -0.53
C ASP A 147 17.14 -0.41 0.34
N LEU A 148 17.83 0.28 1.25
CA LEU A 148 18.76 -0.36 2.18
C LEU A 148 18.00 -1.10 3.28
N ASP A 149 18.47 -2.31 3.65
CA ASP A 149 17.84 -3.10 4.71
C ASP A 149 17.88 -2.38 6.08
N LYS A 150 18.96 -1.66 6.37
CA LYS A 150 19.11 -0.79 7.56
C LYS A 150 18.08 0.35 7.64
N ALA A 151 17.43 0.71 6.53
CA ALA A 151 16.37 1.71 6.55
C ALA A 151 15.17 1.29 7.41
N SER A 152 14.94 0.00 7.60
CA SER A 152 13.89 -0.52 8.50
C SER A 152 14.11 -0.15 9.96
N GLU A 153 15.37 0.06 10.36
CA GLU A 153 15.74 0.30 11.77
C GLU A 153 16.05 1.78 12.04
N ASP A 154 16.66 2.47 11.08
CA ASP A 154 17.17 3.83 11.25
C ASP A 154 16.22 4.93 10.77
N ASN A 155 15.37 4.66 9.76
CA ASN A 155 14.54 5.68 9.15
C ASN A 155 13.26 5.98 9.95
N GLU A 156 12.73 7.21 9.73
CA GLU A 156 11.37 7.55 10.15
C GLU A 156 10.40 6.47 9.66
N ARG A 157 9.61 5.92 10.58
CA ARG A 157 8.72 4.81 10.29
C ARG A 157 7.43 4.88 11.10
N GLN A 158 6.41 4.22 10.59
CA GLN A 158 5.14 4.07 11.26
C GLN A 158 4.64 2.64 11.12
N HIS A 159 4.43 2.01 12.26
CA HIS A 159 3.90 0.66 12.36
C HIS A 159 2.39 0.68 12.52
N PHE A 160 1.73 -0.20 11.80
CA PHE A 160 0.31 -0.49 11.91
C PHE A 160 0.13 -1.93 12.37
N LEU A 161 -0.74 -2.14 13.33
CA LEU A 161 -1.24 -3.45 13.72
C LEU A 161 -2.73 -3.51 13.47
N ILE A 162 -3.17 -4.41 12.61
CA ILE A 162 -4.58 -4.64 12.29
C ILE A 162 -5.01 -5.96 12.92
N GLU A 163 -6.03 -5.94 13.77
CA GLU A 163 -6.70 -7.13 14.28
C GLU A 163 -7.87 -7.48 13.39
N ARG A 164 -7.87 -8.69 12.87
CA ARG A 164 -8.91 -9.26 12.02
C ARG A 164 -10.09 -9.76 12.86
N SER A 165 -11.21 -10.05 12.21
CA SER A 165 -12.43 -10.55 12.86
C SER A 165 -12.26 -11.90 13.58
N ASP A 166 -11.26 -12.70 13.20
CA ASP A 166 -10.91 -13.98 13.82
C ASP A 166 -9.94 -13.84 15.01
N GLY A 167 -9.61 -12.61 15.42
CA GLY A 167 -8.67 -12.30 16.49
C GLY A 167 -7.20 -12.39 16.09
N SER A 168 -6.88 -12.86 14.89
CA SER A 168 -5.50 -12.84 14.39
C SER A 168 -5.07 -11.42 14.04
N VAL A 169 -3.76 -11.16 14.07
CA VAL A 169 -3.20 -9.85 13.78
C VAL A 169 -2.29 -9.87 12.57
N LEU A 170 -2.23 -8.74 11.85
CA LEU A 170 -1.29 -8.51 10.78
C LEU A 170 -0.64 -7.14 10.94
N GLY A 171 0.68 -7.11 10.90
CA GLY A 171 1.48 -5.89 10.95
C GLY A 171 1.95 -5.46 9.57
N PHE A 172 2.06 -4.14 9.38
CA PHE A 172 2.82 -3.57 8.27
C PHE A 172 3.46 -2.25 8.71
N THR A 173 4.54 -1.87 8.02
CA THR A 173 5.34 -0.70 8.39
C THR A 173 5.53 0.20 7.19
N GLN A 174 5.20 1.47 7.34
CA GLN A 174 5.57 2.54 6.44
C GLN A 174 6.98 3.03 6.83
N ILE A 175 7.89 3.16 5.87
CA ILE A 175 9.29 3.56 6.08
C ILE A 175 9.59 4.69 5.10
N ALA A 176 9.96 5.85 5.64
CA ALA A 176 10.36 7.01 4.86
C ALA A 176 11.72 6.77 4.18
N GLY A 177 11.89 7.25 2.95
CA GLY A 177 13.17 7.22 2.24
C GLY A 177 13.93 8.54 2.29
N LEU A 178 15.02 8.63 1.52
CA LEU A 178 15.97 9.76 1.51
C LEU A 178 15.31 11.14 1.25
N VAL A 179 14.29 11.17 0.40
CA VAL A 179 13.57 12.40 0.02
C VAL A 179 12.26 12.55 0.78
N ALA A 180 11.80 11.48 1.43
CA ALA A 180 10.57 11.46 2.20
C ALA A 180 10.70 12.36 3.42
N ARG A 181 9.73 13.26 3.61
CA ARG A 181 9.74 14.19 4.75
C ARG A 181 8.55 14.07 5.66
N ARG A 182 7.64 13.13 5.39
CA ARG A 182 6.47 12.92 6.25
C ARG A 182 5.74 11.62 5.91
N ILE A 183 5.54 10.82 6.92
CA ILE A 183 4.56 9.75 6.95
C ILE A 183 3.25 10.33 7.49
N MET A 184 2.13 10.02 6.83
CA MET A 184 0.79 10.46 7.22
C MET A 184 -0.11 9.26 7.38
N ALA A 185 -0.75 9.13 8.55
CA ALA A 185 -1.86 8.21 8.73
C ALA A 185 -3.19 8.92 8.44
N PHE A 186 -4.12 8.21 7.80
CA PHE A 186 -5.50 8.66 7.58
C PHE A 186 -6.47 8.01 8.57
N VAL A 187 -5.96 7.10 9.38
CA VAL A 187 -6.70 6.31 10.37
C VAL A 187 -6.07 6.46 11.74
N LYS A 188 -6.81 6.12 12.77
CA LYS A 188 -6.39 6.10 14.18
C LYS A 188 -6.69 4.77 14.83
N VAL A 189 -6.12 4.54 16.00
CA VAL A 189 -6.41 3.36 16.83
C VAL A 189 -7.92 3.30 17.14
N GLY A 190 -8.50 2.11 16.95
CA GLY A 190 -9.93 1.85 17.08
C GLY A 190 -10.73 1.95 15.78
N ASP A 191 -10.20 2.55 14.71
CA ASP A 191 -10.88 2.62 13.42
C ASP A 191 -10.98 1.22 12.80
N ARG A 192 -12.14 0.94 12.17
CA ARG A 192 -12.33 -0.24 11.33
C ARG A 192 -11.97 0.09 9.89
N VAL A 193 -11.22 -0.79 9.26
CA VAL A 193 -10.80 -0.65 7.87
C VAL A 193 -11.19 -1.88 7.05
N ALA A 194 -11.58 -1.66 5.81
CA ALA A 194 -11.72 -2.73 4.83
C ALA A 194 -10.35 -3.02 4.19
N ALA A 195 -10.15 -4.24 3.68
CA ALA A 195 -8.99 -4.52 2.83
C ALA A 195 -8.99 -3.57 1.63
N GLY A 196 -7.82 -3.01 1.26
CA GLY A 196 -7.69 -2.03 0.18
C GLY A 196 -8.13 -0.61 0.52
N GLU A 197 -8.65 -0.34 1.73
CA GLU A 197 -8.98 1.01 2.19
C GLU A 197 -7.72 1.85 2.39
N ARG A 198 -7.80 3.16 2.08
CA ARG A 198 -6.67 4.10 2.22
C ARG A 198 -6.36 4.33 3.69
N VAL A 199 -5.13 4.05 4.11
CA VAL A 199 -4.70 4.18 5.51
C VAL A 199 -3.58 5.18 5.73
N GLY A 200 -2.92 5.61 4.67
CA GLY A 200 -1.84 6.59 4.80
C GLY A 200 -1.23 7.03 3.49
N LEU A 201 -0.26 7.92 3.60
CA LEU A 201 0.52 8.47 2.50
C LEU A 201 1.95 8.73 2.99
N ILE A 202 2.95 8.35 2.19
CA ILE A 202 4.35 8.76 2.40
C ILE A 202 4.73 9.71 1.27
N ARG A 203 5.35 10.86 1.59
CA ARG A 203 5.79 11.81 0.57
C ARG A 203 7.22 11.50 0.14
N PHE A 204 7.38 11.19 -1.16
CA PHE A 204 8.64 11.01 -1.92
C PHE A 204 9.55 9.86 -1.48
N GLY A 205 9.59 8.79 -2.31
CA GLY A 205 10.50 7.65 -2.22
C GLY A 205 10.44 6.94 -0.87
N SER A 206 9.94 5.72 -0.83
CA SER A 206 9.61 5.05 0.43
C SER A 206 9.59 3.54 0.27
N ARG A 207 9.44 2.84 1.37
CA ARG A 207 9.24 1.40 1.42
C ARG A 207 8.08 1.06 2.35
N VAL A 208 7.38 -0.02 2.02
CA VAL A 208 6.39 -0.62 2.92
C VAL A 208 6.77 -2.07 3.16
N ASP A 209 6.88 -2.46 4.41
CA ASP A 209 7.11 -3.83 4.84
C ASP A 209 5.80 -4.44 5.34
N VAL A 210 5.47 -5.65 4.89
CA VAL A 210 4.29 -6.42 5.34
C VAL A 210 4.79 -7.69 6.00
N TYR A 211 4.21 -8.04 7.16
CA TYR A 211 4.61 -9.22 7.94
C TYR A 211 3.53 -10.29 7.83
N LEU A 212 3.71 -11.26 6.93
CA LEU A 212 2.83 -12.41 6.81
C LEU A 212 3.05 -13.37 7.99
N PRO A 213 1.97 -13.85 8.64
CA PRO A 213 2.08 -14.78 9.76
C PRO A 213 2.65 -16.15 9.33
N ALA A 214 3.16 -16.91 10.29
CA ALA A 214 3.62 -18.27 10.05
C ALA A 214 2.52 -19.12 9.40
N GLY A 215 2.89 -20.04 8.50
CA GLY A 215 1.95 -20.84 7.73
C GLY A 215 1.25 -20.07 6.58
N THR A 216 1.76 -18.87 6.24
CA THR A 216 1.30 -18.09 5.09
C THR A 216 2.47 -17.86 4.15
N ALA A 217 2.48 -18.54 3.01
CA ALA A 217 3.50 -18.35 2.00
C ALA A 217 3.29 -17.04 1.22
N PRO A 218 4.38 -16.34 0.88
CA PRO A 218 4.30 -15.21 -0.03
C PRO A 218 3.88 -15.69 -1.42
N ARG A 219 2.95 -14.97 -2.07
CA ARG A 219 2.52 -15.22 -3.46
C ARG A 219 3.21 -14.31 -4.47
N VAL A 220 4.20 -13.59 -4.02
CA VAL A 220 5.04 -12.71 -4.85
C VAL A 220 6.51 -13.05 -4.67
N LEU A 221 7.29 -12.71 -5.68
CA LEU A 221 8.75 -12.91 -5.72
C LEU A 221 9.47 -11.57 -5.80
N PRO A 222 10.71 -11.47 -5.30
CA PRO A 222 11.55 -10.30 -5.55
C PRO A 222 11.65 -10.00 -7.06
N GLY A 223 11.57 -8.72 -7.42
CA GLY A 223 11.53 -8.26 -8.81
C GLY A 223 10.14 -8.08 -9.39
N GLN A 224 9.09 -8.61 -8.76
CA GLN A 224 7.71 -8.38 -9.21
C GLN A 224 7.20 -7.01 -8.76
N ARG A 225 6.28 -6.44 -9.55
CA ARG A 225 5.58 -5.21 -9.18
C ARG A 225 4.24 -5.51 -8.52
N THR A 226 3.91 -4.70 -7.52
CA THR A 226 2.64 -4.75 -6.81
C THR A 226 1.78 -3.54 -7.12
N ILE A 227 0.46 -3.74 -7.01
CA ILE A 227 -0.58 -2.72 -7.09
C ILE A 227 -1.32 -2.72 -5.76
N ALA A 228 -1.31 -1.58 -5.06
CA ALA A 228 -1.95 -1.41 -3.74
C ALA A 228 -3.44 -1.76 -3.77
N GLY A 229 -3.88 -2.61 -2.87
CA GLY A 229 -5.26 -3.08 -2.75
C GLY A 229 -5.66 -4.15 -3.76
N GLU A 230 -4.83 -4.52 -4.74
CA GLU A 230 -5.18 -5.47 -5.81
C GLU A 230 -4.26 -6.70 -5.81
N THR A 231 -2.93 -6.52 -5.74
CA THR A 231 -1.99 -7.63 -5.77
C THR A 231 -2.08 -8.47 -4.50
N ILE A 232 -2.30 -9.77 -4.64
CA ILE A 232 -2.37 -10.71 -3.53
C ILE A 232 -0.95 -11.06 -3.09
N LEU A 233 -0.58 -10.70 -1.86
CA LEU A 233 0.71 -11.02 -1.25
C LEU A 233 0.76 -12.40 -0.62
N GLY A 234 -0.38 -12.90 -0.13
CA GLY A 234 -0.52 -14.20 0.50
C GLY A 234 -1.97 -14.55 0.78
N ARG A 235 -2.21 -15.81 1.13
CA ARG A 235 -3.49 -16.30 1.67
C ARG A 235 -3.21 -16.91 3.04
N ILE A 236 -3.82 -16.40 4.07
CA ILE A 236 -3.60 -16.85 5.44
C ILE A 236 -3.95 -18.34 5.56
N GLY A 237 -3.00 -19.11 6.12
CA GLY A 237 -3.13 -20.56 6.25
C GLY A 237 -2.80 -21.35 4.97
N ASP A 238 -2.29 -20.70 3.91
CA ASP A 238 -1.82 -21.37 2.69
C ASP A 238 -0.31 -21.19 2.56
N ASP A 239 0.45 -22.30 2.56
CA ASP A 239 1.91 -22.34 2.48
C ASP A 239 2.44 -22.63 1.07
N ALA A 240 1.59 -22.68 0.06
CA ALA A 240 1.96 -22.88 -1.34
C ALA A 240 2.79 -21.68 -1.86
N ARG A 241 4.05 -21.92 -2.22
CA ARG A 241 4.99 -20.90 -2.71
C ARG A 241 5.04 -20.86 -4.23
N PRO A 242 5.02 -19.67 -4.85
CA PRO A 242 5.29 -19.55 -6.26
C PRO A 242 6.76 -19.87 -6.57
N VAL A 243 6.99 -20.42 -7.75
CA VAL A 243 8.33 -20.60 -8.32
C VAL A 243 8.44 -19.72 -9.55
N GLY A 244 9.55 -19.01 -9.70
CA GLY A 244 9.77 -18.12 -10.84
C GLY A 244 11.26 -17.88 -11.07
N THR A 245 11.59 -17.42 -12.27
CA THR A 245 12.95 -17.01 -12.67
C THR A 245 12.91 -15.58 -13.20
N SER A 246 13.98 -14.81 -12.91
CA SER A 246 14.19 -13.53 -13.58
C SER A 246 14.76 -13.78 -14.99
N GLN A 247 14.20 -13.08 -15.98
CA GLN A 247 14.64 -13.15 -17.39
C GLN A 247 15.10 -11.78 -17.87
#